data_2aa789f7333e58ac03c0bb93e65de51c
#
_entry.id   2aa789f7333e58ac03c0bb93e65de51c
#
_cell.length_a   1.000
_cell.length_b   1.000
_cell.length_c   1.000
_cell.angle_alpha   90.00
_cell.angle_beta   90.00
_cell.angle_gamma   90.00
#
_symmetry.space_group_name_H-M   'P 1'
#
loop_
_entity.id
_entity.type
_entity.pdbx_description
1 polymer ?
#
loop_
_entity_poly.entity_id
_entity_poly.type
_entity_poly.pdbx_seq_one_letter_code
_entity_poly.pdbx_strand_id
1 'polypeptide(L)'
;MQTDCDVLIAGNGLAALTLALSLPESFRIVILCKNRLDDTASRHAQGGIAAAWSGEDDIEKHVADTLEAGAGLCDEAAVRTILSQGKPAIEWLLAQGVAFDQNNNDLHLTREGGHTCRRIAH
;
A
#
# COMPACT_ATOMS: atom_id res chain seq x y z
N MET A 1 14.51 -4.22 -31.64
CA MET A 1 15.47 -4.16 -30.52
C MET A 1 15.07 -5.27 -29.56
N GLN A 2 15.95 -6.22 -29.32
CA GLN A 2 15.71 -7.29 -28.33
C GLN A 2 16.37 -6.85 -27.04
N THR A 3 15.65 -6.88 -25.92
CA THR A 3 16.16 -6.52 -24.61
C THR A 3 16.08 -7.76 -23.73
N ASP A 4 17.21 -8.26 -23.28
CA ASP A 4 17.27 -9.36 -22.33
C ASP A 4 17.06 -8.83 -20.92
N CYS A 5 16.17 -9.46 -20.16
CA CYS A 5 15.91 -9.14 -18.75
C CYS A 5 15.69 -10.43 -17.95
N ASP A 6 15.91 -10.33 -16.65
CA ASP A 6 15.67 -11.43 -15.72
C ASP A 6 14.22 -11.42 -15.25
N VAL A 7 13.61 -10.22 -15.16
CA VAL A 7 12.20 -10.01 -14.78
C VAL A 7 11.56 -8.98 -15.69
N LEU A 8 10.40 -9.31 -16.24
CA LEU A 8 9.54 -8.40 -16.99
C LEU A 8 8.27 -8.12 -16.18
N ILE A 9 8.06 -6.85 -15.84
CA ILE A 9 6.88 -6.40 -15.10
C ILE A 9 5.94 -5.65 -16.05
N ALA A 10 4.71 -6.11 -16.16
CA ALA A 10 3.68 -5.43 -16.95
C ALA A 10 2.88 -4.47 -16.06
N GLY A 11 3.03 -3.17 -16.30
CA GLY A 11 2.43 -2.09 -15.51
C GLY A 11 3.45 -1.33 -14.69
N ASN A 12 3.12 -0.10 -14.30
CA ASN A 12 3.98 0.81 -13.55
C ASN A 12 3.25 1.46 -12.35
N GLY A 13 2.20 0.81 -11.87
CA GLY A 13 1.50 1.22 -10.65
C GLY A 13 2.29 0.85 -9.38
N LEU A 14 1.74 1.18 -8.21
CA LEU A 14 2.37 0.96 -6.91
C LEU A 14 2.85 -0.49 -6.71
N ALA A 15 2.02 -1.48 -7.03
CA ALA A 15 2.38 -2.89 -6.90
C ALA A 15 3.59 -3.29 -7.76
N ALA A 16 3.66 -2.79 -9.00
CA ALA A 16 4.77 -3.04 -9.90
C ALA A 16 6.09 -2.42 -9.39
N LEU A 17 6.02 -1.20 -8.88
CA LEU A 17 7.18 -0.51 -8.32
C LEU A 17 7.64 -1.16 -7.01
N THR A 18 6.71 -1.55 -6.14
CA THR A 18 7.03 -2.31 -4.92
C THR A 18 7.73 -3.62 -5.24
N LEU A 19 7.22 -4.37 -6.23
CA LEU A 19 7.88 -5.60 -6.67
C LEU A 19 9.30 -5.32 -7.18
N ALA A 20 9.45 -4.32 -8.07
CA ALA A 20 10.76 -3.98 -8.61
C ALA A 20 11.78 -3.61 -7.53
N LEU A 21 11.37 -2.83 -6.52
CA LEU A 21 12.21 -2.41 -5.40
C LEU A 21 12.50 -3.55 -4.39
N SER A 22 11.69 -4.60 -4.39
CA SER A 22 11.87 -5.76 -3.52
C SER A 22 12.74 -6.85 -4.13
N LEU A 23 13.05 -6.77 -5.41
CA LEU A 23 13.92 -7.73 -6.09
C LEU A 23 15.40 -7.43 -5.84
N PRO A 24 16.29 -8.45 -5.89
CA PRO A 24 17.72 -8.24 -5.78
C PRO A 24 18.26 -7.25 -6.83
N GLU A 25 19.18 -6.38 -6.43
CA GLU A 25 19.81 -5.39 -7.33
C GLU A 25 20.55 -6.02 -8.52
N SER A 26 20.91 -7.29 -8.42
CA SER A 26 21.56 -8.04 -9.50
C SER A 26 20.61 -8.37 -10.65
N PHE A 27 19.30 -8.22 -10.47
CA PHE A 27 18.30 -8.53 -11.50
C PHE A 27 18.14 -7.38 -12.47
N ARG A 28 18.17 -7.70 -13.76
CA ARG A 28 17.84 -6.76 -14.83
C ARG A 28 16.32 -6.74 -14.98
N ILE A 29 15.69 -5.66 -14.50
CA ILE A 29 14.24 -5.52 -14.48
C ILE A 29 13.82 -4.61 -15.64
N VAL A 30 12.84 -5.04 -16.41
CA VAL A 30 12.16 -4.22 -17.42
C VAL A 30 10.72 -4.01 -17.00
N ILE A 31 10.29 -2.75 -16.95
CA ILE A 31 8.89 -2.40 -16.68
C ILE A 31 8.26 -1.91 -17.98
N LEU A 32 7.19 -2.59 -18.41
CA LEU A 32 6.38 -2.15 -19.53
C LEU A 32 5.22 -1.31 -19.02
N CYS A 33 5.08 -0.10 -19.55
CA CYS A 33 3.96 0.79 -19.26
C CYS A 33 3.20 1.14 -20.54
N LYS A 34 1.89 1.37 -20.38
CA LYS A 34 1.00 1.72 -21.48
C LYS A 34 1.28 3.14 -22.00
N ASN A 35 1.58 4.05 -21.07
CA ASN A 35 1.83 5.47 -21.33
C ASN A 35 3.20 5.86 -20.75
N ARG A 36 3.34 7.12 -20.35
CA ARG A 36 4.53 7.60 -19.64
C ARG A 36 4.69 6.89 -18.29
N LEU A 37 5.91 6.78 -17.83
CA LEU A 37 6.23 6.12 -16.56
C LEU A 37 5.50 6.74 -15.35
N ASP A 38 5.27 8.03 -15.40
CA ASP A 38 4.62 8.83 -14.36
C ASP A 38 3.09 8.97 -14.52
N ASP A 39 2.50 8.39 -15.57
CA ASP A 39 1.05 8.43 -15.82
C ASP A 39 0.38 7.14 -15.32
N THR A 40 0.08 7.09 -14.03
CA THR A 40 -0.53 5.92 -13.38
C THR A 40 -1.71 6.33 -12.50
N ALA A 41 -2.65 5.40 -12.32
CA ALA A 41 -3.75 5.58 -11.36
C ALA A 41 -3.21 5.80 -9.93
N SER A 42 -2.10 5.14 -9.57
CA SER A 42 -1.47 5.33 -8.26
C SER A 42 -0.95 6.75 -8.05
N ARG A 43 -0.42 7.40 -9.09
CA ARG A 43 0.03 8.79 -9.01
C ARG A 43 -1.14 9.76 -8.84
N HIS A 44 -2.27 9.45 -9.46
CA HIS A 44 -3.47 10.30 -9.41
C HIS A 44 -4.39 9.95 -8.23
N ALA A 45 -4.07 8.91 -7.46
CA ALA A 45 -4.81 8.56 -6.26
C ALA A 45 -4.75 9.70 -5.24
N GLN A 46 -5.91 10.00 -4.65
CA GLN A 46 -6.06 10.94 -3.55
C GLN A 46 -6.50 10.16 -2.32
N GLY A 47 -5.96 10.50 -1.17
CA GLY A 47 -6.23 9.82 0.08
C GLY A 47 -4.96 9.19 0.66
N GLY A 48 -5.12 8.46 1.76
CA GLY A 48 -4.02 7.86 2.48
C GLY A 48 -4.02 6.34 2.43
N ILE A 49 -3.16 5.75 3.23
CA ILE A 49 -3.06 4.30 3.40
C ILE A 49 -3.63 3.92 4.77
N ALA A 50 -4.61 3.02 4.80
CA ALA A 50 -5.22 2.52 6.02
C ALA A 50 -4.39 1.37 6.61
N ALA A 51 -3.97 1.52 7.88
CA ALA A 51 -3.37 0.43 8.64
C ALA A 51 -3.63 0.59 10.14
N ALA A 52 -3.87 -0.51 10.84
CA ALA A 52 -3.91 -0.50 12.30
C ALA A 52 -2.50 -0.18 12.82
N TRP A 53 -2.33 1.02 13.39
CA TRP A 53 -1.02 1.58 13.75
C TRP A 53 -0.89 1.89 15.23
N SER A 54 -1.88 2.58 15.81
CA SER A 54 -1.85 3.04 17.19
C SER A 54 -2.36 1.97 18.16
N GLY A 55 -2.02 2.13 19.46
CA GLY A 55 -2.50 1.23 20.51
C GLY A 55 -4.02 1.27 20.77
N GLU A 56 -4.73 2.25 20.22
CA GLU A 56 -6.19 2.36 20.28
C GLU A 56 -6.89 1.54 19.17
N ASP A 57 -6.14 1.13 18.16
CA ASP A 57 -6.59 0.37 17.01
C ASP A 57 -5.90 -0.99 16.92
N ASP A 58 -6.60 -1.97 16.38
CA ASP A 58 -6.09 -3.32 16.16
C ASP A 58 -6.59 -3.89 14.82
N ILE A 59 -5.97 -4.99 14.40
CA ILE A 59 -6.30 -5.65 13.14
C ILE A 59 -7.77 -6.13 13.13
N GLU A 60 -8.30 -6.61 14.26
CA GLU A 60 -9.66 -7.13 14.33
C GLU A 60 -10.70 -6.03 14.10
N LYS A 61 -10.50 -4.84 14.66
CA LYS A 61 -11.33 -3.67 14.38
C LYS A 61 -11.28 -3.28 12.91
N HIS A 62 -10.08 -3.30 12.31
CA HIS A 62 -9.91 -2.97 10.89
C HIS A 62 -10.57 -4.03 9.99
N VAL A 63 -10.47 -5.30 10.33
CA VAL A 63 -11.17 -6.40 9.63
C VAL A 63 -12.68 -6.20 9.72
N ALA A 64 -13.22 -5.95 10.91
CA ALA A 64 -14.66 -5.74 11.11
C ALA A 64 -15.17 -4.56 10.27
N ASP A 65 -14.50 -3.41 10.31
CA ASP A 65 -14.85 -2.24 9.50
C ASP A 65 -14.83 -2.55 8.00
N THR A 66 -13.83 -3.33 7.55
CA THR A 66 -13.68 -3.70 6.14
C THR A 66 -14.79 -4.64 5.67
N LEU A 67 -15.14 -5.63 6.50
CA LEU A 67 -16.22 -6.58 6.19
C LEU A 67 -17.59 -5.88 6.18
N GLU A 68 -17.82 -4.95 7.11
CA GLU A 68 -19.05 -4.14 7.15
C GLU A 68 -19.17 -3.26 5.89
N ALA A 69 -18.12 -2.51 5.57
CA ALA A 69 -18.10 -1.66 4.36
C ALA A 69 -18.25 -2.48 3.07
N GLY A 70 -17.72 -3.68 3.04
CA GLY A 70 -17.77 -4.60 1.91
C GLY A 70 -19.15 -5.26 1.70
N ALA A 71 -20.09 -5.13 2.66
CA ALA A 71 -21.47 -5.56 2.54
C ALA A 71 -21.64 -7.00 2.00
N GLY A 72 -20.80 -7.92 2.45
CA GLY A 72 -20.85 -9.35 2.07
C GLY A 72 -20.09 -9.71 0.79
N LEU A 73 -19.40 -8.76 0.15
CA LEU A 73 -18.58 -9.02 -1.04
C LEU A 73 -17.12 -9.40 -0.72
N CYS A 74 -16.72 -9.30 0.54
CA CYS A 74 -15.35 -9.58 0.96
C CYS A 74 -15.10 -11.07 1.19
N ASP A 75 -13.91 -11.54 0.79
CA ASP A 75 -13.32 -12.77 1.32
C ASP A 75 -12.58 -12.43 2.63
N GLU A 76 -13.07 -12.92 3.75
CA GLU A 76 -12.51 -12.60 5.06
C GLU A 76 -11.06 -13.05 5.22
N ALA A 77 -10.67 -14.19 4.65
CA ALA A 77 -9.30 -14.69 4.74
C ALA A 77 -8.34 -13.77 3.98
N ALA A 78 -8.74 -13.29 2.80
CA ALA A 78 -7.99 -12.31 2.03
C ALA A 78 -7.88 -10.97 2.78
N VAL A 79 -8.99 -10.48 3.37
CA VAL A 79 -9.00 -9.25 4.18
C VAL A 79 -8.00 -9.36 5.34
N ARG A 80 -8.05 -10.44 6.12
CA ARG A 80 -7.12 -10.66 7.23
C ARG A 80 -5.66 -10.70 6.78
N THR A 81 -5.39 -11.41 5.69
CA THR A 81 -4.04 -11.52 5.13
C THR A 81 -3.49 -10.15 4.73
N ILE A 82 -4.28 -9.34 4.03
CA ILE A 82 -3.86 -8.01 3.58
C ILE A 82 -3.67 -7.06 4.76
N LEU A 83 -4.66 -6.98 5.66
CA LEU A 83 -4.62 -6.02 6.77
C LEU A 83 -3.53 -6.31 7.79
N SER A 84 -3.18 -7.60 8.00
CA SER A 84 -2.06 -7.97 8.86
C SER A 84 -0.71 -7.45 8.36
N GLN A 85 -0.58 -7.14 7.07
CA GLN A 85 0.63 -6.59 6.47
C GLN A 85 0.63 -5.05 6.39
N GLY A 86 -0.43 -4.39 6.84
CA GLY A 86 -0.57 -2.94 6.70
C GLY A 86 0.54 -2.15 7.40
N LYS A 87 0.81 -2.43 8.68
CA LYS A 87 1.88 -1.76 9.43
C LYS A 87 3.26 -2.04 8.84
N PRO A 88 3.67 -3.29 8.58
CA PRO A 88 4.93 -3.58 7.90
C PRO A 88 5.07 -2.86 6.53
N ALA A 89 3.98 -2.74 5.78
CA ALA A 89 4.01 -2.04 4.49
C ALA A 89 4.29 -0.54 4.64
N ILE A 90 3.67 0.13 5.62
CA ILE A 90 3.95 1.55 5.90
C ILE A 90 5.40 1.73 6.40
N GLU A 91 5.87 0.86 7.29
CA GLU A 91 7.26 0.88 7.78
C GLU A 91 8.26 0.73 6.61
N TRP A 92 7.97 -0.16 5.67
CA TRP A 92 8.78 -0.32 4.47
C TRP A 92 8.77 0.93 3.59
N LEU A 93 7.60 1.56 3.37
CA LEU A 93 7.48 2.80 2.61
C LEU A 93 8.29 3.95 3.26
N LEU A 94 8.22 4.08 4.58
CA LEU A 94 9.05 5.03 5.34
C LEU A 94 10.54 4.78 5.11
N ALA A 95 10.97 3.52 5.12
CA ALA A 95 12.36 3.13 4.84
C ALA A 95 12.78 3.44 3.38
N GLN A 96 11.83 3.46 2.44
CA GLN A 96 12.07 3.91 1.06
C GLN A 96 12.10 5.44 0.91
N GLY A 97 11.88 6.20 1.99
CA GLY A 97 11.90 7.66 1.98
C GLY A 97 10.56 8.31 1.61
N VAL A 98 9.46 7.57 1.63
CA VAL A 98 8.13 8.16 1.48
C VAL A 98 7.84 9.04 2.69
N ALA A 99 7.52 10.30 2.43
CA ALA A 99 7.14 11.25 3.46
C ALA A 99 5.65 11.10 3.77
N PHE A 100 5.33 10.75 5.00
CA PHE A 100 3.97 10.79 5.55
C PHE A 100 3.84 11.98 6.49
N ASP A 101 2.63 12.49 6.66
CA ASP A 101 2.32 13.51 7.64
C ASP A 101 2.62 13.00 9.06
N GLN A 102 3.32 13.82 9.84
CA GLN A 102 3.73 13.46 11.19
C GLN A 102 3.25 14.48 12.22
N ASN A 103 2.99 14.00 13.43
CA ASN A 103 2.73 14.81 14.60
C ASN A 103 3.62 14.31 15.74
N ASN A 104 4.51 15.18 16.27
CA ASN A 104 5.45 14.82 17.34
C ASN A 104 6.30 13.57 17.05
N ASN A 105 6.83 13.42 15.85
CA ASN A 105 7.62 12.28 15.36
C ASN A 105 6.86 10.96 15.25
N ASP A 106 5.54 10.95 15.34
CA ASP A 106 4.70 9.81 15.03
C ASP A 106 3.80 10.11 13.82
N LEU A 107 3.26 9.07 13.16
CA LEU A 107 2.37 9.25 12.04
C LEU A 107 1.11 10.01 12.46
N HIS A 108 0.78 11.06 11.71
CA HIS A 108 -0.51 11.74 11.84
C HIS A 108 -1.59 10.90 11.16
N LEU A 109 -2.44 10.27 11.97
CA LEU A 109 -3.51 9.41 11.47
C LEU A 109 -4.85 10.15 11.46
N THR A 110 -5.57 10.04 10.36
CA THR A 110 -6.93 10.53 10.22
C THR A 110 -7.95 9.39 10.24
N ARG A 111 -9.23 9.74 10.37
CA ARG A 111 -10.35 8.81 10.28
C ARG A 111 -11.26 9.26 9.15
N GLU A 112 -11.51 8.36 8.22
CA GLU A 112 -12.42 8.55 7.10
C GLU A 112 -13.66 7.66 7.24
N GLY A 113 -14.61 7.80 6.30
CA GLY A 113 -15.84 6.99 6.29
C GLY A 113 -15.55 5.49 6.24
N GLY A 114 -16.35 4.70 6.92
CA GLY A 114 -16.16 3.25 7.03
C GLY A 114 -15.13 2.80 8.07
N HIS A 115 -14.45 3.74 8.75
CA HIS A 115 -13.48 3.42 9.81
C HIS A 115 -13.97 3.83 11.19
N THR A 116 -13.88 2.93 12.17
CA THR A 116 -14.18 3.23 13.57
C THR A 116 -13.01 3.90 14.30
N CYS A 117 -11.77 3.65 13.87
CA CYS A 117 -10.55 4.21 14.44
C CYS A 117 -9.80 5.15 13.47
N ARG A 118 -8.88 5.97 14.02
CA ARG A 118 -7.93 6.73 13.22
C ARG A 118 -6.82 5.78 12.74
N ARG A 119 -6.73 5.56 11.43
CA ARG A 119 -5.75 4.64 10.84
C ARG A 119 -5.29 5.00 9.44
N ILE A 120 -5.67 6.17 8.94
CA ILE A 120 -5.31 6.63 7.60
C ILE A 120 -4.06 7.51 7.71
N ALA A 121 -2.95 7.04 7.17
CA ALA A 121 -1.71 7.79 7.02
C ALA A 121 -1.69 8.48 5.64
N HIS A 122 -1.38 9.79 5.61
CA HIS A 122 -1.30 10.61 4.39
C HIS A 122 0.13 10.98 4.05
#